data_6568e951f22367b58d774643bdbdb0e7
#
_entry.id   6568e951f22367b58d774643bdbdb0e7
#
_cell.length_a   1.000
_cell.length_b   1.000
_cell.length_c   1.000
_cell.angle_alpha   90.00
_cell.angle_beta   90.00
_cell.angle_gamma   90.00
#
_symmetry.space_group_name_H-M   'P 1'
#
loop_
_entity.id
_entity.type
_entity.pdbx_description
1 polymer ?
#
loop_
_entity_poly.entity_id
_entity_poly.type
_entity_poly.pdbx_seq_one_letter_code
_entity_poly.pdbx_strand_id
1 'polypeptide(L)'
;DLFAPIATSVNYFGPAGSGQHAKMANQIMIAGTMTGLTEMLVYGKAAGLDLNEMLTVVGSGAGANWSLSNYGPRMLQGDYTPGFFAKHFLKDLRIALDEAKKMHLQLPATQLAEQLYANMVATGKGDLGTQGLVTMNDHWRNA
;
A
#
# COMPACT_ATOMS: atom_id res chain seq x y z
N ASP A 1 19.34 -7.97 25.62
CA ASP A 1 18.16 -8.09 24.75
C ASP A 1 18.51 -8.98 23.55
N LEU A 2 17.85 -10.14 23.43
CA LEU A 2 18.13 -11.14 22.38
C LEU A 2 17.88 -10.59 20.96
N PHE A 3 17.01 -9.60 20.81
CA PHE A 3 16.60 -9.02 19.53
C PHE A 3 17.38 -7.77 19.12
N ALA A 4 18.13 -7.16 20.02
CA ALA A 4 18.87 -5.91 19.76
C ALA A 4 19.79 -5.99 18.52
N PRO A 5 20.45 -7.13 18.19
CA PRO A 5 21.31 -7.22 17.01
C PRO A 5 20.58 -7.26 15.66
N ILE A 6 19.27 -7.56 15.65
CA ILE A 6 18.50 -7.83 14.44
C ILE A 6 17.26 -6.95 14.27
N ALA A 7 16.99 -6.06 15.23
CA ALA A 7 15.83 -5.16 15.20
C ALA A 7 16.19 -3.77 15.72
N THR A 8 15.69 -2.74 15.07
CA THR A 8 15.83 -1.34 15.50
C THR A 8 14.95 -1.02 16.70
N SER A 9 13.85 -1.76 16.87
CA SER A 9 12.97 -1.67 18.03
C SER A 9 12.29 -3.01 18.27
N VAL A 10 11.98 -3.30 19.53
CA VAL A 10 11.19 -4.46 19.95
C VAL A 10 10.01 -3.95 20.78
N ASN A 11 8.81 -4.15 20.27
CA ASN A 11 7.59 -3.67 20.90
C ASN A 11 6.71 -4.86 21.31
N TYR A 12 6.25 -4.86 22.54
CA TYR A 12 5.34 -5.88 23.06
C TYR A 12 3.88 -5.41 22.91
N PHE A 13 3.10 -6.13 22.11
CA PHE A 13 1.69 -5.82 21.84
C PHE A 13 0.70 -6.66 22.66
N GLY A 14 1.19 -7.58 23.49
CA GLY A 14 0.34 -8.44 24.30
C GLY A 14 0.65 -9.95 24.16
N PRO A 15 -0.28 -10.83 24.55
CA PRO A 15 -0.13 -12.28 24.49
C PRO A 15 0.19 -12.80 23.09
N ALA A 16 0.46 -14.10 22.97
CA ALA A 16 0.70 -14.76 21.70
C ALA A 16 -0.39 -14.42 20.66
N GLY A 17 0.03 -14.05 19.45
CA GLY A 17 -0.86 -13.59 18.36
C GLY A 17 -1.02 -12.07 18.25
N SER A 18 -0.80 -11.30 19.31
CA SER A 18 -0.99 -9.82 19.27
C SER A 18 -0.05 -9.13 18.27
N GLY A 19 1.18 -9.62 18.11
CA GLY A 19 2.12 -9.10 17.11
C GLY A 19 1.63 -9.32 15.68
N GLN A 20 0.92 -10.44 15.40
CA GLN A 20 0.32 -10.68 14.10
C GLN A 20 -0.84 -9.73 13.83
N HIS A 21 -1.68 -9.44 14.82
CA HIS A 21 -2.73 -8.41 14.69
C HIS A 21 -2.13 -7.02 14.45
N ALA A 22 -1.05 -6.66 15.14
CA ALA A 22 -0.33 -5.40 14.90
C ALA A 22 0.20 -5.31 13.45
N LYS A 23 0.76 -6.40 12.93
CA LYS A 23 1.16 -6.48 11.52
C LYS A 23 -0.03 -6.28 10.58
N MET A 24 -1.17 -6.93 10.85
CA MET A 24 -2.36 -6.76 10.00
C MET A 24 -2.90 -5.32 10.04
N ALA A 25 -2.88 -4.68 11.21
CA ALA A 25 -3.25 -3.26 11.32
C ALA A 25 -2.33 -2.36 10.47
N ASN A 26 -1.01 -2.63 10.46
CA ASN A 26 -0.08 -1.94 9.56
C ASN A 26 -0.43 -2.16 8.08
N GLN A 27 -0.75 -3.39 7.66
CA GLN A 27 -1.10 -3.70 6.27
C GLN A 27 -2.41 -3.01 5.86
N ILE A 28 -3.39 -2.90 6.76
CA ILE A 28 -4.62 -2.13 6.55
C ILE A 28 -4.29 -0.66 6.29
N MET A 29 -3.40 -0.06 7.08
CA MET A 29 -2.98 1.34 6.88
C MET A 29 -2.26 1.53 5.56
N ILE A 30 -1.34 0.63 5.20
CA ILE A 30 -0.63 0.66 3.91
C ILE A 30 -1.61 0.54 2.74
N ALA A 31 -2.65 -0.29 2.85
CA ALA A 31 -3.68 -0.41 1.83
C ALA A 31 -4.32 0.95 1.51
N GLY A 32 -4.71 1.69 2.55
CA GLY A 32 -5.28 3.03 2.38
C GLY A 32 -4.31 4.03 1.75
N THR A 33 -3.05 4.07 2.21
CA THR A 33 -2.06 5.01 1.67
C THR A 33 -1.67 4.67 0.22
N MET A 34 -1.58 3.40 -0.15
CA MET A 34 -1.24 2.99 -1.53
C MET A 34 -2.38 3.23 -2.52
N THR A 35 -3.62 2.96 -2.14
CA THR A 35 -4.78 3.26 -2.99
C THR A 35 -4.94 4.77 -3.17
N GLY A 36 -4.84 5.53 -2.08
CA GLY A 36 -4.90 7.00 -2.13
C GLY A 36 -3.79 7.61 -2.98
N LEU A 37 -2.54 7.15 -2.83
CA LEU A 37 -1.41 7.60 -3.66
C LEU A 37 -1.65 7.30 -5.14
N THR A 38 -2.11 6.08 -5.44
CA THR A 38 -2.42 5.65 -6.81
C THR A 38 -3.44 6.58 -7.46
N GLU A 39 -4.58 6.78 -6.81
CA GLU A 39 -5.67 7.62 -7.34
C GLU A 39 -5.27 9.11 -7.40
N MET A 40 -4.54 9.61 -6.42
CA MET A 40 -4.01 10.97 -6.42
C MET A 40 -3.15 11.24 -7.66
N LEU A 41 -2.21 10.34 -7.98
CA LEU A 41 -1.33 10.50 -9.15
C LEU A 41 -2.11 10.40 -10.45
N VAL A 42 -3.04 9.46 -10.57
CA VAL A 42 -3.90 9.32 -11.75
C VAL A 42 -4.77 10.58 -11.94
N TYR A 43 -5.37 11.08 -10.86
CA TYR A 43 -6.18 12.30 -10.90
C TYR A 43 -5.34 13.52 -11.33
N GLY A 44 -4.18 13.71 -10.69
CA GLY A 44 -3.28 14.83 -11.00
C GLY A 44 -2.83 14.82 -12.46
N LYS A 45 -2.48 13.62 -12.98
CA LYS A 45 -2.11 13.42 -14.39
C LYS A 45 -3.26 13.81 -15.33
N ALA A 46 -4.47 13.31 -15.06
CA ALA A 46 -5.65 13.63 -15.85
C ALA A 46 -6.03 15.13 -15.80
N ALA A 47 -5.74 15.80 -14.68
CA ALA A 47 -5.95 17.24 -14.51
C ALA A 47 -4.84 18.10 -15.12
N GLY A 48 -3.78 17.50 -15.67
CA GLY A 48 -2.64 18.21 -16.27
C GLY A 48 -1.71 18.88 -15.26
N LEU A 49 -1.67 18.40 -14.01
CA LEU A 49 -0.80 18.95 -12.97
C LEU A 49 0.63 18.45 -13.11
N ASP A 50 1.61 19.26 -12.66
CA ASP A 50 2.97 18.80 -12.44
C ASP A 50 2.98 17.81 -11.26
N LEU A 51 3.23 16.53 -11.56
CA LEU A 51 3.16 15.47 -10.57
C LEU A 51 4.32 15.51 -9.55
N ASN A 52 5.50 16.04 -9.93
CA ASN A 52 6.61 16.22 -8.99
C ASN A 52 6.29 17.32 -7.98
N GLU A 53 5.76 18.45 -8.46
CA GLU A 53 5.30 19.53 -7.60
C GLU A 53 4.16 19.05 -6.68
N MET A 54 3.21 18.30 -7.22
CA MET A 54 2.10 17.73 -6.45
C MET A 54 2.59 16.81 -5.32
N LEU A 55 3.56 15.92 -5.59
CA LEU A 55 4.18 15.08 -4.55
C LEU A 55 4.83 15.92 -3.45
N THR A 56 5.51 17.02 -3.83
CA THR A 56 6.17 17.94 -2.88
C THR A 56 5.14 18.64 -1.99
N VAL A 57 4.11 19.21 -2.59
CA VAL A 57 3.09 19.98 -1.87
C VAL A 57 2.26 19.07 -0.95
N VAL A 58 1.76 17.95 -1.47
CA VAL A 58 0.98 17.00 -0.65
C VAL A 58 1.84 16.36 0.43
N GLY A 59 3.11 16.08 0.12
CA GLY A 59 4.08 15.52 1.07
C GLY A 59 4.48 16.46 2.22
N SER A 60 4.22 17.77 2.07
CA SER A 60 4.44 18.76 3.14
C SER A 60 3.20 19.04 3.98
N GLY A 61 2.04 18.50 3.60
CA GLY A 61 0.75 18.75 4.24
C GLY A 61 0.15 17.52 4.93
N ALA A 62 -1.15 17.58 5.15
CA ALA A 62 -1.92 16.53 5.83
C ALA A 62 -1.96 15.19 5.07
N GLY A 63 -1.69 15.21 3.76
CA GLY A 63 -1.57 14.00 2.94
C GLY A 63 -0.24 13.26 3.09
N ALA A 64 0.73 13.82 3.82
CA ALA A 64 2.06 13.25 3.99
C ALA A 64 2.00 11.84 4.61
N ASN A 65 2.69 10.90 4.00
CA ASN A 65 2.84 9.54 4.52
C ASN A 65 4.05 8.85 3.88
N TRP A 66 4.47 7.73 4.47
CA TRP A 66 5.65 7.00 4.01
C TRP A 66 5.51 6.49 2.57
N SER A 67 4.34 5.99 2.18
CA SER A 67 4.09 5.49 0.82
C SER A 67 4.24 6.61 -0.22
N LEU A 68 3.71 7.79 0.05
CA LEU A 68 3.84 8.96 -0.82
C LEU A 68 5.30 9.35 -1.01
N SER A 69 6.06 9.46 0.09
CA SER A 69 7.47 9.91 0.05
C SER A 69 8.40 8.90 -0.62
N ASN A 70 8.15 7.60 -0.45
CA ASN A 70 9.05 6.54 -0.92
C ASN A 70 8.61 5.94 -2.27
N TYR A 71 7.32 5.76 -2.51
CA TYR A 71 6.81 5.18 -3.74
C TYR A 71 6.37 6.20 -4.78
N GLY A 72 5.93 7.39 -4.38
CA GLY A 72 5.53 8.45 -5.32
C GLY A 72 6.58 8.73 -6.40
N PRO A 73 7.82 9.08 -6.03
CA PRO A 73 8.88 9.33 -7.03
C PRO A 73 9.19 8.11 -7.92
N ARG A 74 9.14 6.90 -7.36
CA ARG A 74 9.37 5.67 -8.11
C ARG A 74 8.27 5.41 -9.14
N MET A 75 7.02 5.69 -8.78
CA MET A 75 5.87 5.57 -9.70
C MET A 75 6.02 6.52 -10.89
N LEU A 76 6.48 7.76 -10.66
CA LEU A 76 6.74 8.73 -11.73
C LEU A 76 7.88 8.29 -12.67
N GLN A 77 8.87 7.55 -12.14
CA GLN A 77 9.99 7.00 -12.91
C GLN A 77 9.66 5.65 -13.60
N GLY A 78 8.45 5.12 -13.40
CA GLY A 78 8.08 3.78 -13.89
C GLY A 78 8.82 2.64 -13.17
N ASP A 79 9.35 2.89 -11.98
CA ASP A 79 10.02 1.87 -11.17
C ASP A 79 9.02 1.12 -10.29
N TYR A 80 8.66 -0.07 -10.73
CA TYR A 80 7.76 -0.99 -10.02
C TYR A 80 8.51 -2.18 -9.41
N THR A 81 9.83 -2.08 -9.27
CA THR A 81 10.65 -3.09 -8.58
C THR A 81 10.13 -3.28 -7.14
N PRO A 82 9.87 -4.51 -6.70
CA PRO A 82 9.24 -4.74 -5.41
C PRO A 82 10.19 -4.49 -4.24
N GLY A 83 9.82 -3.56 -3.34
CA GLY A 83 10.23 -3.62 -1.94
C GLY A 83 9.34 -4.62 -1.19
N PHE A 84 8.07 -4.68 -1.59
CA PHE A 84 7.11 -5.68 -1.15
C PHE A 84 6.22 -6.10 -2.33
N PHE A 85 6.15 -7.40 -2.61
CA PHE A 85 5.43 -7.93 -3.76
C PHE A 85 3.92 -7.75 -3.63
N ALA A 86 3.23 -7.36 -4.70
CA ALA A 86 1.78 -7.22 -4.74
C ALA A 86 1.06 -8.52 -4.35
N LYS A 87 1.54 -9.68 -4.80
CA LYS A 87 0.98 -11.00 -4.44
C LYS A 87 1.07 -11.29 -2.93
N HIS A 88 2.15 -10.87 -2.27
CA HIS A 88 2.29 -11.05 -0.82
C HIS A 88 1.44 -10.06 -0.04
N PHE A 89 1.30 -8.84 -0.56
CA PHE A 89 0.40 -7.86 0.01
C PHE A 89 -1.07 -8.31 -0.07
N LEU A 90 -1.50 -8.84 -1.22
CA LEU A 90 -2.82 -9.45 -1.39
C LEU A 90 -3.08 -10.54 -0.35
N LYS A 91 -2.11 -11.44 -0.14
CA LYS A 91 -2.21 -12.47 0.90
C LYS A 91 -2.41 -11.85 2.29
N ASP A 92 -1.64 -10.83 2.64
CA ASP A 92 -1.74 -10.17 3.94
C ASP A 92 -3.10 -9.47 4.13
N LEU A 93 -3.63 -8.81 3.09
CA LEU A 93 -4.97 -8.21 3.13
C LEU A 93 -6.07 -9.26 3.35
N ARG A 94 -5.96 -10.42 2.72
CA ARG A 94 -6.90 -11.55 2.94
C ARG A 94 -6.85 -12.07 4.37
N ILE A 95 -5.65 -12.21 4.95
CA ILE A 95 -5.51 -12.57 6.37
C ILE A 95 -6.16 -11.52 7.27
N ALA A 96 -5.93 -10.23 7.00
CA ALA A 96 -6.53 -9.14 7.77
C ALA A 96 -8.07 -9.16 7.70
N LEU A 97 -8.63 -9.40 6.53
CA LEU A 97 -10.09 -9.49 6.33
C LEU A 97 -10.68 -10.74 7.00
N ASP A 98 -9.99 -11.88 6.97
CA ASP A 98 -10.42 -13.10 7.67
C ASP A 98 -10.43 -12.89 9.20
N GLU A 99 -9.41 -12.24 9.75
CA GLU A 99 -9.38 -11.90 11.17
C GLU A 99 -10.47 -10.86 11.53
N ALA A 100 -10.68 -9.84 10.69
CA ALA A 100 -11.77 -8.88 10.87
C ALA A 100 -13.15 -9.58 10.93
N LYS A 101 -13.38 -10.55 10.04
CA LYS A 101 -14.62 -11.34 10.02
C LYS A 101 -14.83 -12.13 11.32
N LYS A 102 -13.78 -12.72 11.89
CA LYS A 102 -13.84 -13.43 13.19
C LYS A 102 -14.18 -12.46 14.34
N MET A 103 -13.74 -11.21 14.23
CA MET A 103 -14.03 -10.14 15.19
C MET A 103 -15.35 -9.40 14.91
N HIS A 104 -16.14 -9.85 13.91
CA HIS A 104 -17.39 -9.21 13.46
C HIS A 104 -17.21 -7.76 12.99
N LEU A 105 -16.04 -7.43 12.42
CA LEU A 105 -15.71 -6.10 11.89
C LEU A 105 -15.95 -6.02 10.39
N GLN A 106 -16.39 -4.84 9.94
CA GLN A 106 -16.50 -4.46 8.53
C GLN A 106 -15.34 -3.50 8.20
N LEU A 107 -14.55 -3.86 7.19
CA LEU A 107 -13.41 -3.06 6.71
C LEU A 107 -13.57 -2.76 5.21
N PRO A 108 -14.52 -1.91 4.79
CA PRO A 108 -14.85 -1.71 3.38
C PRO A 108 -13.68 -1.17 2.55
N ALA A 109 -12.88 -0.26 3.09
CA ALA A 109 -11.71 0.26 2.40
C ALA A 109 -10.65 -0.83 2.16
N THR A 110 -10.43 -1.71 3.14
CA THR A 110 -9.51 -2.85 3.00
C THR A 110 -10.05 -3.88 2.00
N GLN A 111 -11.36 -4.11 1.97
CA GLN A 111 -12.02 -4.98 0.98
C GLN A 111 -11.82 -4.45 -0.44
N LEU A 112 -11.99 -3.14 -0.65
CA LEU A 112 -11.74 -2.51 -1.94
C LEU A 112 -10.26 -2.68 -2.36
N ALA A 113 -9.34 -2.41 -1.45
CA ALA A 113 -7.91 -2.61 -1.72
C ALA A 113 -7.59 -4.07 -2.07
N GLU A 114 -8.16 -5.03 -1.35
CA GLU A 114 -8.01 -6.47 -1.67
C GLU A 114 -8.45 -6.77 -3.10
N GLN A 115 -9.61 -6.28 -3.53
CA GLN A 115 -10.13 -6.46 -4.88
C GLN A 115 -9.20 -5.86 -5.95
N LEU A 116 -8.66 -4.66 -5.71
CA LEU A 116 -7.73 -4.01 -6.63
C LEU A 116 -6.44 -4.83 -6.80
N TYR A 117 -5.85 -5.30 -5.69
CA TYR A 117 -4.64 -6.14 -5.75
C TYR A 117 -4.93 -7.55 -6.28
N ALA A 118 -6.12 -8.12 -6.02
CA ALA A 118 -6.53 -9.40 -6.61
C ALA A 118 -6.60 -9.30 -8.14
N ASN A 119 -7.18 -8.22 -8.66
CA ASN A 119 -7.19 -7.95 -10.10
C ASN A 119 -5.78 -7.75 -10.67
N MET A 120 -4.91 -7.01 -9.98
CA MET A 120 -3.52 -6.84 -10.38
C MET A 120 -2.77 -8.18 -10.48
N VAL A 121 -2.95 -9.06 -9.51
CA VAL A 121 -2.34 -10.40 -9.51
C VAL A 121 -2.91 -11.26 -10.63
N ALA A 122 -4.24 -11.24 -10.84
CA ALA A 122 -4.92 -12.01 -11.88
C ALA A 122 -4.47 -11.62 -13.30
N THR A 123 -4.04 -10.38 -13.50
CA THR A 123 -3.48 -9.89 -14.79
C THR A 123 -1.98 -10.13 -14.94
N GLY A 124 -1.37 -10.96 -14.10
CA GLY A 124 0.05 -11.36 -14.19
C GLY A 124 1.04 -10.35 -13.59
N LYS A 125 0.56 -9.35 -12.83
CA LYS A 125 1.41 -8.29 -12.24
C LYS A 125 1.73 -8.52 -10.75
N GLY A 126 1.51 -9.74 -10.24
CA GLY A 126 1.73 -10.07 -8.83
C GLY A 126 3.19 -9.97 -8.37
N ASP A 127 4.14 -10.06 -9.30
CA ASP A 127 5.58 -9.95 -9.01
C ASP A 127 6.11 -8.50 -9.06
N LEU A 128 5.27 -7.53 -9.38
CA LEU A 128 5.59 -6.12 -9.20
C LEU A 128 5.46 -5.73 -7.72
N GLY A 129 6.08 -4.61 -7.36
CA GLY A 129 5.87 -3.97 -6.06
C GLY A 129 4.43 -3.46 -5.91
N THR A 130 4.03 -3.20 -4.65
CA THR A 130 2.69 -2.66 -4.34
C THR A 130 2.39 -1.36 -5.10
N GLN A 131 3.39 -0.53 -5.37
CA GLN A 131 3.27 0.70 -6.16
C GLN A 131 2.91 0.44 -7.64
N GLY A 132 3.10 -0.77 -8.13
CA GLY A 132 2.67 -1.18 -9.47
C GLY A 132 1.15 -1.15 -9.66
N LEU A 133 0.36 -0.96 -8.61
CA LEU A 133 -1.09 -0.81 -8.69
C LEU A 133 -1.50 0.30 -9.67
N VAL A 134 -0.74 1.38 -9.77
CA VAL A 134 -0.99 2.48 -10.70
C VAL A 134 -1.06 2.03 -12.16
N THR A 135 -0.31 0.98 -12.53
CA THR A 135 -0.31 0.41 -13.89
C THR A 135 -1.63 -0.28 -14.26
N MET A 136 -2.54 -0.44 -13.31
CA MET A 136 -3.88 -0.98 -13.58
C MET A 136 -4.84 0.08 -14.13
N ASN A 137 -4.49 1.37 -14.01
CA ASN A 137 -5.31 2.46 -14.52
C ASN A 137 -4.95 2.79 -15.97
N ASP A 138 -5.95 2.91 -16.85
CA ASP A 138 -5.75 3.17 -18.28
C ASP A 138 -5.17 4.56 -18.53
N HIS A 139 -5.57 5.58 -17.78
CA HIS A 139 -4.99 6.93 -17.90
C HIS A 139 -3.51 6.98 -17.54
N TRP A 140 -3.05 6.07 -16.69
CA TRP A 140 -1.63 5.99 -16.37
C TRP A 140 -0.81 5.39 -17.49
N ARG A 141 -1.37 4.38 -18.17
CA ARG A 141 -0.68 3.62 -19.23
C ARG A 141 -0.61 4.32 -20.58
N ASN A 142 -1.62 5.14 -20.90
CA ASN A 142 -1.84 5.66 -22.25
C ASN A 142 -1.38 7.13 -22.46
N ALA A 143 -0.60 7.65 -21.53
CA ALA A 143 -0.11 9.03 -21.63
C ALA A 143 1.42 9.10 -21.64
#